data_ab98288b2950b6bdfc0c732424e55ce6
#
_entry.id   ab98288b2950b6bdfc0c732424e55ce6
#
_cell.length_a   1.000
_cell.length_b   1.000
_cell.length_c   1.000
_cell.angle_alpha   90.00
_cell.angle_beta   90.00
_cell.angle_gamma   90.00
#
_symmetry.space_group_name_H-M   'P 1'
#
loop_
_entity.id
_entity.type
_entity.pdbx_description
1 polymer ?
#
loop_
_entity_poly.entity_id
_entity_poly.type
_entity_poly.pdbx_seq_one_letter_code
_entity_poly.pdbx_strand_id
1 'polypeptide(L)'
;LKKTGAEILIDALAQEAVDVLFAFPGGQVIPIFNALYDAKDLKIVLVRHEQAAAHAAEGYARATGKVGVCLATSGPGATNLITGIADAYMDSIPIVAITGQVPTSYIGTDAFQEADLVGISRPVTKHNYLVKDVRDLPRIFKEAFYIAGSGRPGPVLIDLPKDVSVATLENYQYPGSVSIRSYSPTIVGHPKQIEKAAEMIKNAKKPLIFAGGGVISSGASAELFELAVKINAPVTLSLMGLGAFPGEHELFIGMPGMHGSRTANNALQETDCIISVGVRFDDRVTGHVGSFAPKAKIIHLDIDPATISKIVKVAIPVVGDAKNILVALNKILGTREVSEWNEQINKWKGERLFSYKHSEKSIKPQFVIEQAYEMTKNKDAIICTEVGQHQMWTAQYYKFARPRTFISSGGLGTMGFGLPASMGAALAQPGKLVLNIAGDGSIQMNIQELATISINRIPVKIIILNNEYLGMVRQWQDLFWDKRYSSTCLRGGFLCKDCKGPGHCKVKYVPDFVRLAESYSILGLRATKHADVVPVLTQGLESDGPAVMEFAVTPEENVFPMVPAGKPIDQALEEL
;
A
#
# COMPACT_ATOMS: atom_id res chain seq x y z
N LEU A 1 14.35 -36.94 -11.83
CA LEU A 1 12.92 -36.83 -11.50
C LEU A 1 12.15 -36.42 -12.75
N LYS A 2 11.00 -37.04 -13.00
CA LYS A 2 10.07 -36.69 -14.07
C LYS A 2 8.93 -35.90 -13.46
N LYS A 3 8.62 -34.69 -13.97
CA LYS A 3 7.54 -33.83 -13.49
C LYS A 3 6.78 -33.19 -14.65
N THR A 4 5.47 -33.02 -14.50
CA THR A 4 4.65 -32.18 -15.36
C THR A 4 4.90 -30.69 -15.08
N GLY A 5 4.53 -29.81 -16.03
CA GLY A 5 4.65 -28.35 -15.81
C GLY A 5 3.87 -27.88 -14.58
N ALA A 6 2.70 -28.47 -14.28
CA ALA A 6 1.94 -28.18 -13.08
C ALA A 6 2.69 -28.60 -11.79
N GLU A 7 3.29 -29.80 -11.77
CA GLU A 7 4.10 -30.27 -10.63
C GLU A 7 5.37 -29.44 -10.44
N ILE A 8 5.98 -28.96 -11.55
CA ILE A 8 7.11 -28.03 -11.51
C ILE A 8 6.71 -26.71 -10.84
N LEU A 9 5.54 -26.17 -11.16
CA LEU A 9 5.01 -24.95 -10.53
C LEU A 9 4.88 -25.15 -9.02
N ILE A 10 4.27 -26.26 -8.57
CA ILE A 10 4.10 -26.54 -7.14
C ILE A 10 5.47 -26.64 -6.43
N ASP A 11 6.39 -27.37 -7.04
CA ASP A 11 7.74 -27.51 -6.49
C ASP A 11 8.48 -26.16 -6.43
N ALA A 12 8.37 -25.33 -7.48
CA ALA A 12 8.95 -23.98 -7.50
C ALA A 12 8.38 -23.10 -6.38
N LEU A 13 7.07 -23.11 -6.12
CA LEU A 13 6.46 -22.40 -5.01
C LEU A 13 7.04 -22.86 -3.66
N ALA A 14 7.22 -24.17 -3.47
CA ALA A 14 7.82 -24.72 -2.26
C ALA A 14 9.30 -24.30 -2.12
N GLN A 15 10.09 -24.34 -3.21
CA GLN A 15 11.51 -23.91 -3.22
C GLN A 15 11.68 -22.41 -2.94
N GLU A 16 10.70 -21.59 -3.30
CA GLU A 16 10.66 -20.14 -3.01
C GLU A 16 9.96 -19.83 -1.67
N ALA A 17 9.69 -20.86 -0.85
CA ALA A 17 9.08 -20.76 0.48
C ALA A 17 7.74 -20.00 0.49
N VAL A 18 6.92 -20.24 -0.53
CA VAL A 18 5.55 -19.74 -0.61
C VAL A 18 4.65 -20.62 0.25
N ASP A 19 4.00 -20.04 1.23
CA ASP A 19 3.11 -20.71 2.18
C ASP A 19 1.63 -20.41 1.94
N VAL A 20 1.32 -19.33 1.21
CA VAL A 20 -0.05 -18.92 0.86
C VAL A 20 -0.15 -18.57 -0.63
N LEU A 21 -1.15 -19.13 -1.30
CA LEU A 21 -1.50 -18.83 -2.69
C LEU A 21 -2.94 -18.31 -2.75
N PHE A 22 -3.11 -17.08 -3.24
CA PHE A 22 -4.44 -16.51 -3.51
C PHE A 22 -4.85 -16.84 -4.94
N ALA A 23 -5.96 -17.58 -5.11
CA ALA A 23 -6.24 -18.15 -6.41
C ALA A 23 -7.73 -18.21 -6.76
N PHE A 24 -8.02 -18.19 -8.06
CA PHE A 24 -9.34 -18.49 -8.61
C PHE A 24 -9.21 -19.47 -9.79
N PRO A 25 -9.88 -20.65 -9.72
CA PRO A 25 -9.78 -21.68 -10.75
C PRO A 25 -10.51 -21.30 -12.05
N GLY A 26 -10.14 -21.99 -13.13
CA GLY A 26 -10.82 -21.92 -14.42
C GLY A 26 -10.23 -22.91 -15.43
N GLY A 27 -10.79 -23.00 -16.62
CA GLY A 27 -10.54 -24.05 -17.59
C GLY A 27 -9.07 -24.29 -17.96
N GLN A 28 -8.28 -23.24 -18.05
CA GLN A 28 -6.88 -23.36 -18.49
C GLN A 28 -5.90 -23.71 -17.35
N VAL A 29 -6.32 -23.56 -16.08
CA VAL A 29 -5.49 -23.85 -14.91
C VAL A 29 -5.93 -25.14 -14.16
N ILE A 30 -6.90 -25.89 -14.68
CA ILE A 30 -7.32 -27.17 -14.08
C ILE A 30 -6.15 -28.12 -13.79
N PRO A 31 -5.17 -28.30 -14.71
CA PRO A 31 -4.01 -29.15 -14.43
C PRO A 31 -3.20 -28.68 -13.21
N ILE A 32 -3.09 -27.36 -13.02
CA ILE A 32 -2.40 -26.76 -11.88
C ILE A 32 -3.20 -27.04 -10.60
N PHE A 33 -4.52 -26.82 -10.60
CA PHE A 33 -5.37 -27.10 -9.44
C PHE A 33 -5.43 -28.58 -9.10
N ASN A 34 -5.30 -29.48 -10.09
CA ASN A 34 -5.15 -30.92 -9.83
C ASN A 34 -3.85 -31.21 -9.08
N ALA A 35 -2.73 -30.61 -9.46
CA ALA A 35 -1.46 -30.77 -8.74
C ALA A 35 -1.49 -30.10 -7.34
N LEU A 36 -2.17 -28.95 -7.20
CA LEU A 36 -2.38 -28.26 -5.92
C LEU A 36 -3.16 -29.08 -4.90
N TYR A 37 -3.99 -30.05 -5.33
CA TYR A 37 -4.76 -30.91 -4.44
C TYR A 37 -3.86 -31.72 -3.50
N ASP A 38 -2.67 -32.08 -3.94
CA ASP A 38 -1.69 -32.85 -3.17
C ASP A 38 -0.67 -31.97 -2.42
N ALA A 39 -0.69 -30.65 -2.61
CA ALA A 39 0.25 -29.70 -1.99
C ALA A 39 -0.16 -29.34 -0.56
N LYS A 40 0.12 -30.21 0.42
CA LYS A 40 -0.36 -30.09 1.81
C LYS A 40 0.23 -28.91 2.59
N ASP A 41 1.43 -28.47 2.24
CA ASP A 41 2.14 -27.40 2.95
C ASP A 41 1.85 -26.00 2.36
N LEU A 42 1.06 -25.91 1.29
CA LEU A 42 0.65 -24.67 0.65
C LEU A 42 -0.81 -24.36 0.94
N LYS A 43 -1.07 -23.27 1.64
CA LYS A 43 -2.44 -22.81 1.90
C LYS A 43 -3.01 -22.12 0.65
N ILE A 44 -4.03 -22.72 0.06
CA ILE A 44 -4.75 -22.13 -1.09
C ILE A 44 -5.95 -21.36 -0.57
N VAL A 45 -6.04 -20.08 -0.90
CA VAL A 45 -7.15 -19.19 -0.55
C VAL A 45 -7.98 -18.89 -1.80
N LEU A 46 -9.17 -19.51 -1.87
CA LEU A 46 -10.11 -19.27 -2.94
C LEU A 46 -10.79 -17.91 -2.74
N VAL A 47 -10.40 -16.93 -3.53
CA VAL A 47 -11.04 -15.59 -3.57
C VAL A 47 -12.39 -15.63 -4.30
N ARG A 48 -13.12 -14.52 -4.30
CA ARG A 48 -14.38 -14.37 -5.04
C ARG A 48 -14.24 -13.54 -6.31
N HIS A 49 -13.11 -12.85 -6.44
CA HIS A 49 -12.74 -12.09 -7.63
C HIS A 49 -11.21 -12.04 -7.75
N GLU A 50 -10.67 -12.17 -8.95
CA GLU A 50 -9.22 -12.27 -9.17
C GLU A 50 -8.49 -10.98 -8.79
N GLN A 51 -9.09 -9.81 -8.94
CA GLN A 51 -8.53 -8.55 -8.44
C GLN A 51 -8.18 -8.66 -6.95
N ALA A 52 -9.06 -9.29 -6.16
CA ALA A 52 -8.82 -9.53 -4.74
C ALA A 52 -7.63 -10.48 -4.49
N ALA A 53 -7.37 -11.45 -5.39
CA ALA A 53 -6.20 -12.31 -5.27
C ALA A 53 -4.89 -11.50 -5.38
N ALA A 54 -4.82 -10.57 -6.32
CA ALA A 54 -3.65 -9.70 -6.47
C ALA A 54 -3.47 -8.78 -5.25
N HIS A 55 -4.53 -8.11 -4.78
CA HIS A 55 -4.46 -7.26 -3.59
C HIS A 55 -4.16 -8.02 -2.30
N ALA A 56 -4.66 -9.26 -2.16
CA ALA A 56 -4.30 -10.11 -1.02
C ALA A 56 -2.82 -10.52 -1.06
N ALA A 57 -2.29 -10.85 -2.25
CA ALA A 57 -0.86 -11.10 -2.45
C ALA A 57 -0.01 -9.86 -2.09
N GLU A 58 -0.48 -8.65 -2.43
CA GLU A 58 0.15 -7.40 -2.01
C GLU A 58 0.12 -7.23 -0.48
N GLY A 59 -1.02 -7.45 0.15
CA GLY A 59 -1.17 -7.38 1.61
C GLY A 59 -0.21 -8.32 2.32
N TYR A 60 -0.08 -9.56 1.81
CA TYR A 60 0.89 -10.54 2.27
C TYR A 60 2.34 -10.01 2.13
N ALA A 61 2.70 -9.51 0.94
CA ALA A 61 4.04 -9.01 0.67
C ALA A 61 4.40 -7.79 1.52
N ARG A 62 3.48 -6.85 1.70
CA ARG A 62 3.68 -5.65 2.53
C ARG A 62 3.88 -6.01 4.01
N ALA A 63 3.11 -6.96 4.53
CA ALA A 63 3.20 -7.41 5.92
C ALA A 63 4.47 -8.22 6.23
N THR A 64 4.98 -9.00 5.27
CA THR A 64 6.13 -9.91 5.47
C THR A 64 7.43 -9.42 4.89
N GLY A 65 7.40 -8.68 3.78
CA GLY A 65 8.55 -8.40 2.91
C GLY A 65 8.92 -9.53 1.96
N LYS A 66 8.18 -10.65 1.96
CA LYS A 66 8.33 -11.75 1.01
C LYS A 66 7.57 -11.45 -0.29
N VAL A 67 7.81 -12.25 -1.31
CA VAL A 67 7.05 -12.18 -2.57
C VAL A 67 5.66 -12.76 -2.35
N GLY A 68 4.60 -12.00 -2.64
CA GLY A 68 3.23 -12.49 -2.64
C GLY A 68 2.91 -13.20 -3.96
N VAL A 69 2.01 -14.20 -3.92
CA VAL A 69 1.68 -14.99 -5.12
C VAL A 69 0.18 -15.06 -5.34
N CYS A 70 -0.25 -14.82 -6.58
CA CYS A 70 -1.63 -15.01 -7.00
C CYS A 70 -1.71 -15.82 -8.29
N LEU A 71 -2.82 -16.55 -8.48
CA LEU A 71 -3.08 -17.41 -9.63
C LEU A 71 -4.49 -17.20 -10.16
N ALA A 72 -4.63 -16.99 -11.47
CA ALA A 72 -5.91 -16.91 -12.15
C ALA A 72 -5.90 -17.68 -13.48
N THR A 73 -7.07 -18.00 -14.01
CA THR A 73 -7.22 -18.59 -15.33
C THR A 73 -6.98 -17.56 -16.44
N SER A 74 -7.03 -18.00 -17.70
CA SER A 74 -6.89 -17.14 -18.89
C SER A 74 -8.04 -16.15 -19.09
N GLY A 75 -7.92 -15.27 -20.06
CA GLY A 75 -8.96 -14.32 -20.47
C GLY A 75 -9.41 -13.43 -19.33
N PRO A 76 -10.71 -13.43 -18.96
CA PRO A 76 -11.24 -12.54 -17.94
C PRO A 76 -10.60 -12.76 -16.57
N GLY A 77 -10.22 -13.99 -16.21
CA GLY A 77 -9.54 -14.25 -14.94
C GLY A 77 -8.19 -13.54 -14.87
N ALA A 78 -7.40 -13.65 -15.90
CA ALA A 78 -6.09 -13.00 -15.99
C ALA A 78 -6.21 -11.46 -16.11
N THR A 79 -7.14 -10.94 -16.91
CA THR A 79 -7.33 -9.49 -17.05
C THR A 79 -7.84 -8.85 -15.76
N ASN A 80 -8.61 -9.55 -14.93
CA ASN A 80 -9.05 -9.08 -13.63
C ASN A 80 -7.89 -8.87 -12.62
N LEU A 81 -6.72 -9.51 -12.80
CA LEU A 81 -5.54 -9.27 -11.97
C LEU A 81 -4.87 -7.91 -12.23
N ILE A 82 -5.10 -7.31 -13.41
CA ILE A 82 -4.29 -6.17 -13.91
C ILE A 82 -4.34 -4.97 -12.97
N THR A 83 -5.50 -4.64 -12.39
CA THR A 83 -5.59 -3.54 -11.43
C THR A 83 -4.68 -3.76 -10.23
N GLY A 84 -4.67 -4.97 -9.63
CA GLY A 84 -3.77 -5.27 -8.50
C GLY A 84 -2.30 -5.33 -8.93
N ILE A 85 -2.00 -5.85 -10.10
CA ILE A 85 -0.64 -5.84 -10.64
C ILE A 85 -0.14 -4.39 -10.84
N ALA A 86 -0.99 -3.50 -11.35
CA ALA A 86 -0.67 -2.08 -11.52
C ALA A 86 -0.46 -1.37 -10.17
N ASP A 87 -1.26 -1.72 -9.16
CA ASP A 87 -1.10 -1.20 -7.79
C ASP A 87 0.25 -1.63 -7.19
N ALA A 88 0.58 -2.92 -7.28
CA ALA A 88 1.87 -3.46 -6.85
C ALA A 88 3.06 -2.78 -7.56
N TYR A 89 2.92 -2.50 -8.86
CA TYR A 89 3.94 -1.80 -9.63
C TYR A 89 4.15 -0.36 -9.15
N MET A 90 3.06 0.39 -8.95
CA MET A 90 3.12 1.78 -8.51
C MET A 90 3.71 1.93 -7.12
N ASP A 91 3.45 1.00 -6.23
CA ASP A 91 3.94 1.00 -4.84
C ASP A 91 5.21 0.17 -4.61
N SER A 92 5.74 -0.43 -5.68
CA SER A 92 6.99 -1.23 -5.63
C SER A 92 6.85 -2.45 -4.70
N ILE A 93 5.76 -3.20 -4.84
CA ILE A 93 5.47 -4.38 -4.04
C ILE A 93 5.80 -5.65 -4.82
N PRO A 94 6.60 -6.56 -4.24
CA PRO A 94 6.99 -7.79 -4.92
C PRO A 94 5.83 -8.78 -4.95
N ILE A 95 5.28 -9.05 -6.13
CA ILE A 95 4.34 -10.14 -6.35
C ILE A 95 4.71 -10.94 -7.60
N VAL A 96 4.41 -12.23 -7.60
CA VAL A 96 4.41 -13.08 -8.78
C VAL A 96 2.97 -13.46 -9.10
N ALA A 97 2.48 -12.94 -10.23
CA ALA A 97 1.16 -13.25 -10.75
C ALA A 97 1.29 -14.38 -11.80
N ILE A 98 0.57 -15.47 -11.58
CA ILE A 98 0.56 -16.62 -12.49
C ILE A 98 -0.79 -16.63 -13.20
N THR A 99 -0.78 -16.62 -14.53
CA THR A 99 -1.99 -16.68 -15.35
C THR A 99 -2.00 -17.94 -16.19
N GLY A 100 -3.17 -18.56 -16.32
CA GLY A 100 -3.37 -19.57 -17.35
C GLY A 100 -3.47 -18.93 -18.73
N GLN A 101 -3.09 -19.69 -19.76
CA GLN A 101 -3.25 -19.30 -21.15
C GLN A 101 -3.81 -20.46 -21.97
N VAL A 102 -4.42 -20.15 -23.10
CA VAL A 102 -4.82 -21.18 -24.09
C VAL A 102 -3.59 -21.97 -24.54
N PRO A 103 -3.76 -23.23 -25.01
CA PRO A 103 -2.64 -23.99 -25.55
C PRO A 103 -1.83 -23.20 -26.58
N THR A 104 -0.52 -23.42 -26.61
CA THR A 104 0.42 -22.65 -27.48
C THR A 104 0.01 -22.60 -28.94
N SER A 105 -0.63 -23.68 -29.44
CA SER A 105 -1.13 -23.77 -30.84
C SER A 105 -2.34 -22.86 -31.12
N TYR A 106 -3.02 -22.35 -30.11
CA TYR A 106 -4.18 -21.47 -30.24
C TYR A 106 -3.86 -19.99 -29.98
N ILE A 107 -2.66 -19.69 -29.52
CA ILE A 107 -2.27 -18.28 -29.26
C ILE A 107 -2.24 -17.51 -30.59
N GLY A 108 -2.97 -16.37 -30.60
CA GLY A 108 -3.10 -15.50 -31.78
C GLY A 108 -4.21 -15.93 -32.75
N THR A 109 -5.13 -16.81 -32.31
CA THR A 109 -6.23 -17.29 -33.16
C THR A 109 -7.61 -16.80 -32.70
N ASP A 110 -7.67 -15.88 -31.71
CA ASP A 110 -8.90 -15.42 -31.06
C ASP A 110 -9.66 -16.57 -30.39
N ALA A 111 -8.93 -17.52 -29.81
CA ALA A 111 -9.51 -18.66 -29.12
C ALA A 111 -10.33 -18.24 -27.90
N PHE A 112 -11.30 -19.07 -27.48
CA PHE A 112 -12.14 -18.79 -26.31
C PHE A 112 -11.30 -18.53 -25.06
N GLN A 113 -11.53 -17.37 -24.43
CA GLN A 113 -10.78 -16.87 -23.26
C GLN A 113 -9.28 -16.67 -23.52
N GLU A 114 -8.88 -16.42 -24.75
CA GLU A 114 -7.55 -15.91 -25.05
C GLU A 114 -7.46 -14.42 -24.71
N ALA A 115 -6.32 -13.97 -24.20
CA ALA A 115 -5.96 -12.57 -24.06
C ALA A 115 -4.43 -12.43 -24.15
N ASP A 116 -3.94 -11.35 -24.78
CA ASP A 116 -2.51 -11.03 -24.81
C ASP A 116 -2.06 -10.44 -23.47
N LEU A 117 -1.85 -11.31 -22.48
CA LEU A 117 -1.46 -10.91 -21.14
C LEU A 117 -0.08 -10.27 -21.07
N VAL A 118 0.83 -10.68 -21.98
CA VAL A 118 2.16 -10.07 -22.09
C VAL A 118 2.04 -8.62 -22.55
N GLY A 119 1.23 -8.36 -23.57
CA GLY A 119 0.97 -7.00 -24.05
C GLY A 119 0.28 -6.12 -23.02
N ILE A 120 -0.78 -6.64 -22.38
CA ILE A 120 -1.57 -5.90 -21.38
C ILE A 120 -0.74 -5.60 -20.12
N SER A 121 0.05 -6.54 -19.63
CA SER A 121 0.81 -6.38 -18.37
C SER A 121 2.15 -5.67 -18.51
N ARG A 122 2.67 -5.53 -19.73
CA ARG A 122 4.00 -4.94 -19.98
C ARG A 122 4.24 -3.58 -19.31
N PRO A 123 3.33 -2.59 -19.35
CA PRO A 123 3.56 -1.28 -18.74
C PRO A 123 3.45 -1.28 -17.21
N VAL A 124 2.91 -2.33 -16.61
CA VAL A 124 2.60 -2.42 -15.17
C VAL A 124 3.32 -3.58 -14.48
N THR A 125 4.36 -4.15 -15.11
CA THR A 125 5.20 -5.19 -14.52
C THR A 125 6.68 -4.86 -14.66
N LYS A 126 7.51 -5.39 -13.78
CA LYS A 126 8.96 -5.36 -13.95
C LYS A 126 9.40 -6.27 -15.11
N HIS A 127 8.75 -7.41 -15.20
CA HIS A 127 8.94 -8.37 -16.28
C HIS A 127 7.71 -9.26 -16.43
N ASN A 128 7.55 -9.83 -17.61
CA ASN A 128 6.53 -10.82 -17.90
C ASN A 128 7.07 -11.92 -18.80
N TYR A 129 6.55 -13.13 -18.62
CA TYR A 129 6.93 -14.31 -19.38
C TYR A 129 5.69 -14.95 -20.02
N LEU A 130 5.77 -15.29 -21.30
CA LEU A 130 4.91 -16.31 -21.94
C LEU A 130 5.72 -17.60 -22.04
N VAL A 131 5.34 -18.62 -21.30
CA VAL A 131 6.07 -19.90 -21.26
C VAL A 131 5.68 -20.76 -22.45
N LYS A 132 6.61 -21.00 -23.36
CA LYS A 132 6.37 -21.80 -24.58
C LYS A 132 6.87 -23.24 -24.50
N ASP A 133 7.71 -23.55 -23.52
CA ASP A 133 8.33 -24.86 -23.37
C ASP A 133 8.46 -25.20 -21.87
N VAL A 134 8.08 -26.41 -21.51
CA VAL A 134 8.17 -26.92 -20.13
C VAL A 134 9.62 -26.93 -19.61
N ARG A 135 10.62 -27.02 -20.50
CA ARG A 135 12.04 -27.00 -20.16
C ARG A 135 12.51 -25.66 -19.59
N ASP A 136 11.86 -24.57 -19.97
CA ASP A 136 12.15 -23.21 -19.47
C ASP A 136 11.51 -22.93 -18.11
N LEU A 137 10.49 -23.65 -17.73
CA LEU A 137 9.65 -23.35 -16.57
C LEU A 137 10.44 -23.23 -15.25
N PRO A 138 11.35 -24.16 -14.91
CA PRO A 138 12.13 -24.04 -13.66
C PRO A 138 12.96 -22.76 -13.58
N ARG A 139 13.61 -22.38 -14.71
CA ARG A 139 14.39 -21.16 -14.83
C ARG A 139 13.50 -19.92 -14.71
N ILE A 140 12.38 -19.89 -15.41
CA ILE A 140 11.43 -18.76 -15.40
C ILE A 140 10.89 -18.50 -14.00
N PHE A 141 10.50 -19.52 -13.26
CA PHE A 141 10.05 -19.34 -11.88
C PHE A 141 11.15 -18.74 -11.00
N LYS A 142 12.37 -19.29 -11.07
CA LYS A 142 13.49 -18.77 -10.29
C LYS A 142 13.81 -17.31 -10.60
N GLU A 143 13.83 -16.97 -11.88
CA GLU A 143 14.05 -15.60 -12.37
C GLU A 143 12.92 -14.65 -11.93
N ALA A 144 11.65 -15.08 -12.01
CA ALA A 144 10.49 -14.28 -11.64
C ALA A 144 10.53 -13.86 -10.17
N PHE A 145 10.79 -14.79 -9.25
CA PHE A 145 10.91 -14.48 -7.83
C PHE A 145 12.10 -13.55 -7.54
N TYR A 146 13.24 -13.81 -8.18
CA TYR A 146 14.41 -12.95 -8.04
C TYR A 146 14.15 -11.53 -8.56
N ILE A 147 13.58 -11.38 -9.75
CA ILE A 147 13.26 -10.07 -10.33
C ILE A 147 12.22 -9.33 -9.46
N ALA A 148 11.18 -10.02 -8.99
CA ALA A 148 10.15 -9.42 -8.16
C ALA A 148 10.73 -8.84 -6.85
N GLY A 149 11.61 -9.58 -6.17
CA GLY A 149 12.13 -9.23 -4.85
C GLY A 149 13.42 -8.39 -4.83
N SER A 150 14.12 -8.23 -5.96
CA SER A 150 15.43 -7.57 -5.99
C SER A 150 15.40 -6.18 -6.64
N GLY A 151 16.41 -5.36 -6.39
CA GLY A 151 16.44 -3.97 -6.85
C GLY A 151 15.24 -3.19 -6.29
N ARG A 152 14.62 -2.33 -7.09
CA ARG A 152 13.29 -1.80 -6.77
C ARG A 152 12.28 -2.93 -6.91
N PRO A 153 11.61 -3.40 -5.83
CA PRO A 153 10.66 -4.51 -5.90
C PRO A 153 9.48 -4.19 -6.83
N GLY A 154 8.79 -5.23 -7.28
CA GLY A 154 7.59 -5.03 -8.11
C GLY A 154 7.08 -6.32 -8.72
N PRO A 155 5.94 -6.28 -9.43
CA PRO A 155 5.27 -7.46 -9.96
C PRO A 155 5.99 -8.08 -11.15
N VAL A 156 5.94 -9.41 -11.21
CA VAL A 156 6.29 -10.21 -12.39
C VAL A 156 5.12 -11.11 -12.74
N LEU A 157 4.80 -11.20 -14.05
CA LEU A 157 3.73 -12.07 -14.53
C LEU A 157 4.32 -13.28 -15.27
N ILE A 158 3.77 -14.47 -14.98
CA ILE A 158 4.07 -15.71 -15.70
C ILE A 158 2.78 -16.20 -16.35
N ASP A 159 2.70 -16.09 -17.68
CA ASP A 159 1.58 -16.58 -18.47
C ASP A 159 1.88 -18.01 -18.95
N LEU A 160 1.13 -18.98 -18.42
CA LEU A 160 1.39 -20.42 -18.55
C LEU A 160 0.34 -21.11 -19.41
N PRO A 161 0.65 -21.46 -20.66
CA PRO A 161 -0.25 -22.23 -21.53
C PRO A 161 -0.58 -23.61 -20.96
N LYS A 162 -1.82 -24.06 -21.20
CA LYS A 162 -2.34 -25.32 -20.67
C LYS A 162 -1.54 -26.54 -21.12
N ASP A 163 -1.15 -26.59 -22.38
CA ASP A 163 -0.32 -27.67 -22.93
C ASP A 163 1.06 -27.74 -22.27
N VAL A 164 1.67 -26.62 -21.95
CA VAL A 164 2.92 -26.55 -21.18
C VAL A 164 2.71 -27.06 -19.75
N SER A 165 1.57 -26.74 -19.13
CA SER A 165 1.26 -27.19 -17.77
C SER A 165 1.10 -28.71 -17.66
N VAL A 166 0.69 -29.39 -18.73
CA VAL A 166 0.56 -30.85 -18.76
C VAL A 166 1.77 -31.56 -19.38
N ALA A 167 2.62 -30.83 -20.12
CA ALA A 167 3.84 -31.37 -20.69
C ALA A 167 4.80 -31.87 -19.60
N THR A 168 5.55 -32.91 -19.90
CA THR A 168 6.45 -33.56 -18.96
C THR A 168 7.91 -33.18 -19.23
N LEU A 169 8.62 -32.81 -18.16
CA LEU A 169 10.07 -32.60 -18.17
C LEU A 169 10.77 -33.81 -17.53
N GLU A 170 11.60 -34.47 -18.33
CA GLU A 170 12.52 -35.50 -17.83
C GLU A 170 13.73 -34.81 -17.15
N ASN A 171 14.31 -35.47 -16.14
CA ASN A 171 15.48 -34.97 -15.41
C ASN A 171 15.30 -33.57 -14.81
N TYR A 172 14.10 -33.29 -14.27
CA TYR A 172 13.80 -32.01 -13.62
C TYR A 172 14.76 -31.69 -12.48
N GLN A 173 15.26 -30.45 -12.49
CA GLN A 173 16.03 -29.84 -11.41
C GLN A 173 15.62 -28.37 -11.26
N TYR A 174 15.39 -27.91 -10.03
CA TYR A 174 15.16 -26.50 -9.77
C TYR A 174 16.50 -25.76 -9.63
N PRO A 175 16.69 -24.59 -10.28
CA PRO A 175 17.96 -23.87 -10.23
C PRO A 175 18.29 -23.36 -8.83
N GLY A 176 19.52 -23.59 -8.35
CA GLY A 176 19.99 -23.09 -7.07
C GLY A 176 20.37 -21.59 -7.08
N SER A 177 20.60 -21.00 -8.26
CA SER A 177 20.99 -19.60 -8.44
C SER A 177 20.39 -18.99 -9.69
N VAL A 178 20.36 -17.66 -9.73
CA VAL A 178 19.89 -16.88 -10.89
C VAL A 178 21.09 -16.23 -11.59
N SER A 179 21.09 -16.28 -12.94
CA SER A 179 22.04 -15.57 -13.77
C SER A 179 21.31 -14.89 -14.93
N ILE A 180 21.03 -13.60 -14.76
CA ILE A 180 20.36 -12.78 -15.80
C ILE A 180 21.37 -11.74 -16.31
N ARG A 181 21.82 -11.90 -17.55
CA ARG A 181 22.90 -11.11 -18.15
C ARG A 181 22.70 -9.60 -18.04
N SER A 182 21.47 -9.11 -18.15
CA SER A 182 21.14 -7.68 -18.20
C SER A 182 20.53 -7.13 -16.91
N TYR A 183 20.47 -7.93 -15.84
CA TYR A 183 19.84 -7.53 -14.58
C TYR A 183 20.77 -7.74 -13.38
N SER A 184 21.37 -6.65 -12.94
CA SER A 184 22.26 -6.61 -11.76
C SER A 184 22.03 -5.32 -10.98
N PRO A 185 21.07 -5.33 -10.03
CA PRO A 185 20.76 -4.15 -9.24
C PRO A 185 21.98 -3.65 -8.42
N THR A 186 22.19 -2.34 -8.41
CA THR A 186 23.23 -1.72 -7.57
C THR A 186 22.73 -1.65 -6.14
N ILE A 187 23.33 -2.44 -5.24
CA ILE A 187 22.93 -2.48 -3.82
C ILE A 187 23.90 -1.72 -2.90
N VAL A 188 25.12 -1.45 -3.35
CA VAL A 188 26.14 -0.72 -2.57
C VAL A 188 26.30 0.68 -3.15
N GLY A 189 26.08 1.69 -2.33
CA GLY A 189 26.27 3.09 -2.73
C GLY A 189 27.73 3.40 -3.06
N HIS A 190 27.98 4.29 -4.03
CA HIS A 190 29.32 4.66 -4.42
C HIS A 190 30.02 5.45 -3.30
N PRO A 191 31.20 5.03 -2.78
CA PRO A 191 31.86 5.63 -1.60
C PRO A 191 32.04 7.15 -1.69
N LYS A 192 32.53 7.66 -2.83
CA LYS A 192 32.70 9.12 -3.03
C LYS A 192 31.38 9.89 -2.98
N GLN A 193 30.28 9.31 -3.38
CA GLN A 193 28.97 9.97 -3.28
C GLN A 193 28.46 9.96 -1.84
N ILE A 194 28.71 8.90 -1.09
CA ILE A 194 28.41 8.82 0.34
C ILE A 194 29.23 9.86 1.12
N GLU A 195 30.53 9.99 0.82
CA GLU A 195 31.40 11.04 1.42
C GLU A 195 30.88 12.44 1.15
N LYS A 196 30.51 12.75 -0.12
CA LYS A 196 29.92 14.05 -0.49
C LYS A 196 28.58 14.29 0.22
N ALA A 197 27.75 13.27 0.35
CA ALA A 197 26.50 13.35 1.08
C ALA A 197 26.76 13.65 2.56
N ALA A 198 27.69 12.95 3.19
CA ALA A 198 28.09 13.17 4.58
C ALA A 198 28.63 14.60 4.79
N GLU A 199 29.45 15.12 3.87
CA GLU A 199 29.97 16.49 3.92
C GLU A 199 28.83 17.52 3.81
N MET A 200 27.88 17.33 2.89
CA MET A 200 26.73 18.23 2.75
C MET A 200 25.87 18.21 4.03
N ILE A 201 25.64 17.02 4.62
CA ILE A 201 24.88 16.88 5.88
C ILE A 201 25.58 17.62 7.03
N LYS A 202 26.92 17.48 7.15
CA LYS A 202 27.71 18.18 8.18
C LYS A 202 27.60 19.70 8.09
N ASN A 203 27.54 20.23 6.87
CA ASN A 203 27.50 21.67 6.61
C ASN A 203 26.07 22.26 6.59
N ALA A 204 25.04 21.43 6.60
CA ALA A 204 23.65 21.89 6.60
C ALA A 204 23.29 22.59 7.91
N LYS A 205 22.64 23.74 7.82
CA LYS A 205 22.12 24.46 9.00
C LYS A 205 20.73 23.98 9.40
N LYS A 206 19.92 23.57 8.41
CA LYS A 206 18.53 23.16 8.56
C LYS A 206 18.29 21.79 7.90
N PRO A 207 18.99 20.71 8.32
CA PRO A 207 18.80 19.40 7.70
C PRO A 207 17.38 18.87 7.96
N LEU A 208 16.81 18.19 6.97
CA LEU A 208 15.52 17.53 7.04
C LEU A 208 15.63 16.14 6.40
N ILE A 209 15.18 15.11 7.11
CA ILE A 209 15.07 13.77 6.56
C ILE A 209 13.67 13.57 5.99
N PHE A 210 13.61 13.19 4.70
CA PHE A 210 12.38 12.80 4.02
C PHE A 210 12.47 11.32 3.61
N ALA A 211 11.73 10.45 4.31
CA ALA A 211 11.81 9.02 4.10
C ALA A 211 10.52 8.44 3.51
N GLY A 212 10.65 7.41 2.67
CA GLY A 212 9.55 6.77 1.99
C GLY A 212 9.51 5.25 2.13
N GLY A 213 8.68 4.62 1.30
CA GLY A 213 8.49 3.16 1.28
C GLY A 213 9.77 2.37 1.03
N GLY A 214 10.78 2.95 0.38
CA GLY A 214 12.07 2.31 0.16
C GLY A 214 12.82 1.98 1.45
N VAL A 215 12.63 2.76 2.52
CA VAL A 215 13.18 2.46 3.85
C VAL A 215 12.58 1.17 4.42
N ILE A 216 11.24 1.02 4.28
CA ILE A 216 10.53 -0.18 4.74
C ILE A 216 10.92 -1.40 3.91
N SER A 217 11.00 -1.24 2.59
CA SER A 217 11.35 -2.32 1.66
C SER A 217 12.76 -2.87 1.91
N SER A 218 13.73 -1.99 2.19
CA SER A 218 15.12 -2.39 2.49
C SER A 218 15.33 -2.83 3.94
N GLY A 219 14.32 -2.70 4.82
CA GLY A 219 14.45 -2.97 6.25
C GLY A 219 15.41 -2.02 6.98
N ALA A 220 15.46 -0.75 6.56
CA ALA A 220 16.42 0.26 7.01
C ALA A 220 15.89 1.19 8.12
N SER A 221 14.79 0.83 8.78
CA SER A 221 14.14 1.69 9.80
C SER A 221 15.04 1.98 11.00
N ALA A 222 15.82 0.99 11.46
CA ALA A 222 16.76 1.16 12.57
C ALA A 222 17.91 2.12 12.19
N GLU A 223 18.46 1.98 11.00
CA GLU A 223 19.53 2.83 10.50
C GLU A 223 19.05 4.25 10.21
N LEU A 224 17.79 4.42 9.78
CA LEU A 224 17.15 5.73 9.65
C LEU A 224 16.96 6.38 11.01
N PHE A 225 16.51 5.63 11.99
CA PHE A 225 16.36 6.12 13.38
C PHE A 225 17.71 6.56 13.95
N GLU A 226 18.76 5.74 13.82
CA GLU A 226 20.11 6.08 14.23
C GLU A 226 20.60 7.37 13.57
N LEU A 227 20.42 7.51 12.25
CA LEU A 227 20.80 8.72 11.53
C LEU A 227 20.08 9.95 12.10
N ALA A 228 18.75 9.90 12.20
CA ALA A 228 17.93 11.02 12.64
C ALA A 228 18.33 11.51 14.04
N VAL A 229 18.48 10.59 14.98
CA VAL A 229 18.88 10.91 16.36
C VAL A 229 20.33 11.43 16.39
N LYS A 230 21.26 10.80 15.68
CA LYS A 230 22.66 11.19 15.64
C LYS A 230 22.87 12.62 15.13
N ILE A 231 22.19 13.01 14.04
CA ILE A 231 22.31 14.35 13.48
C ILE A 231 21.24 15.32 13.98
N ASN A 232 20.38 14.87 14.90
CA ASN A 232 19.28 15.63 15.48
C ASN A 232 18.41 16.35 14.42
N ALA A 233 18.07 15.61 13.35
CA ALA A 233 17.31 16.15 12.22
C ALA A 233 15.83 15.73 12.31
N PRO A 234 14.88 16.66 12.07
CA PRO A 234 13.47 16.32 11.96
C PRO A 234 13.23 15.33 10.81
N VAL A 235 12.22 14.47 10.98
CA VAL A 235 11.85 13.40 10.04
C VAL A 235 10.43 13.59 9.57
N THR A 236 10.24 13.64 8.26
CA THR A 236 8.93 13.57 7.62
C THR A 236 8.85 12.31 6.76
N LEU A 237 7.67 11.67 6.74
CA LEU A 237 7.46 10.41 6.03
C LEU A 237 6.41 10.57 4.94
N SER A 238 6.69 10.04 3.75
CA SER A 238 5.63 9.88 2.75
C SER A 238 4.54 8.94 3.26
N LEU A 239 3.35 8.92 2.64
CA LEU A 239 2.28 8.00 2.97
C LEU A 239 2.79 6.55 3.06
N MET A 240 3.55 6.09 2.04
CA MET A 240 4.12 4.75 2.01
C MET A 240 5.30 4.54 2.96
N GLY A 241 5.82 5.60 3.56
CA GLY A 241 6.89 5.57 4.56
C GLY A 241 6.38 5.51 6.01
N LEU A 242 5.07 5.64 6.25
CA LEU A 242 4.52 5.62 7.61
C LEU A 242 4.91 4.32 8.33
N GLY A 243 5.44 4.47 9.55
CA GLY A 243 6.02 3.38 10.33
C GLY A 243 7.52 3.14 10.09
N ALA A 244 8.15 3.75 9.09
CA ALA A 244 9.61 3.68 8.92
C ALA A 244 10.37 4.38 10.04
N PHE A 245 9.74 5.36 10.67
CA PHE A 245 10.21 6.08 11.85
C PHE A 245 9.06 6.20 12.86
N PRO A 246 9.29 6.12 14.19
CA PRO A 246 8.21 6.13 15.18
C PRO A 246 7.41 7.44 15.15
N GLY A 247 6.08 7.33 14.96
CA GLY A 247 5.17 8.48 14.84
C GLY A 247 4.97 9.29 16.13
N GLU A 248 5.39 8.76 17.29
CA GLU A 248 5.36 9.47 18.59
C GLU A 248 6.69 10.15 18.95
N HIS A 249 7.75 9.90 18.17
CA HIS A 249 9.06 10.46 18.46
C HIS A 249 9.09 11.98 18.26
N GLU A 250 9.84 12.69 19.09
CA GLU A 250 9.93 14.16 19.06
C GLU A 250 10.39 14.72 17.71
N LEU A 251 11.30 14.01 17.02
CA LEU A 251 11.80 14.41 15.71
C LEU A 251 10.79 14.15 14.58
N PHE A 252 9.72 13.37 14.79
CA PHE A 252 8.71 13.15 13.78
C PHE A 252 7.81 14.37 13.61
N ILE A 253 7.66 14.84 12.39
CA ILE A 253 6.91 16.06 12.07
C ILE A 253 5.70 15.83 11.15
N GLY A 254 5.28 14.58 10.97
CA GLY A 254 4.13 14.21 10.17
C GLY A 254 4.47 13.88 8.72
N MET A 255 3.44 13.65 7.94
CA MET A 255 3.49 13.42 6.51
C MET A 255 3.53 14.77 5.77
N PRO A 256 4.27 14.92 4.64
CA PRO A 256 4.25 16.12 3.83
C PRO A 256 3.22 16.04 2.70
N GLY A 257 3.00 17.15 2.02
CA GLY A 257 2.24 17.24 0.78
C GLY A 257 0.77 17.63 0.97
N MET A 258 -0.09 17.19 0.05
CA MET A 258 -1.48 17.64 -0.10
C MET A 258 -2.29 17.57 1.20
N HIS A 259 -2.22 16.48 1.93
CA HIS A 259 -2.88 16.25 3.22
C HIS A 259 -1.86 16.12 4.37
N GLY A 260 -0.68 16.69 4.14
CA GLY A 260 0.42 16.69 5.10
C GLY A 260 0.21 17.65 6.25
N SER A 261 1.04 17.48 7.30
CA SER A 261 1.07 18.43 8.39
C SER A 261 1.65 19.78 7.94
N ARG A 262 1.14 20.87 8.48
CA ARG A 262 1.68 22.21 8.26
C ARG A 262 3.17 22.28 8.61
N THR A 263 3.56 21.61 9.69
CA THR A 263 4.96 21.55 10.12
C THR A 263 5.86 20.91 9.08
N ALA A 264 5.47 19.77 8.49
CA ALA A 264 6.25 19.09 7.45
C ALA A 264 6.34 19.93 6.18
N ASN A 265 5.23 20.55 5.75
CA ASN A 265 5.21 21.40 4.56
C ASN A 265 6.09 22.65 4.75
N ASN A 266 5.99 23.34 5.89
CA ASN A 266 6.84 24.47 6.21
C ASN A 266 8.32 24.08 6.32
N ALA A 267 8.61 22.91 6.91
CA ALA A 267 9.97 22.41 7.02
C ALA A 267 10.60 22.14 5.65
N LEU A 268 9.84 21.57 4.71
CA LEU A 268 10.31 21.35 3.33
C LEU A 268 10.60 22.68 2.61
N GLN A 269 9.83 23.74 2.86
CA GLN A 269 10.04 25.04 2.22
C GLN A 269 11.24 25.81 2.82
N GLU A 270 11.58 25.56 4.09
CA GLU A 270 12.61 26.33 4.81
C GLU A 270 13.94 25.59 4.97
N THR A 271 13.98 24.27 4.74
CA THR A 271 15.21 23.47 4.85
C THR A 271 16.26 23.89 3.83
N ASP A 272 17.53 23.82 4.19
CA ASP A 272 18.67 23.99 3.28
C ASP A 272 19.23 22.65 2.73
N CYS A 273 18.87 21.53 3.36
CA CYS A 273 19.33 20.19 2.96
C CYS A 273 18.26 19.13 3.21
N ILE A 274 17.72 18.55 2.14
CA ILE A 274 16.85 17.38 2.22
C ILE A 274 17.70 16.12 2.06
N ILE A 275 17.62 15.22 3.06
CA ILE A 275 18.14 13.87 2.99
C ILE A 275 16.96 12.98 2.63
N SER A 276 16.78 12.70 1.34
CA SER A 276 15.68 11.87 0.87
C SER A 276 16.10 10.41 0.75
N VAL A 277 15.31 9.51 1.36
CA VAL A 277 15.63 8.08 1.46
C VAL A 277 14.46 7.24 0.94
N GLY A 278 14.64 6.58 -0.21
CA GLY A 278 13.66 5.69 -0.79
C GLY A 278 12.31 6.37 -1.06
N VAL A 279 12.35 7.58 -1.65
CA VAL A 279 11.18 8.38 -2.03
C VAL A 279 11.22 8.71 -3.52
N ARG A 280 10.06 8.86 -4.16
CA ARG A 280 9.97 9.16 -5.59
C ARG A 280 9.47 10.57 -5.92
N PHE A 281 9.22 11.42 -4.92
CA PHE A 281 8.79 12.80 -5.10
C PHE A 281 7.54 12.95 -5.99
N ASP A 282 6.49 12.19 -5.70
CA ASP A 282 5.24 12.26 -6.46
C ASP A 282 4.51 13.60 -6.25
N ASP A 283 3.53 13.87 -7.12
CA ASP A 283 2.78 15.12 -7.15
C ASP A 283 1.96 15.40 -5.88
N ARG A 284 1.57 14.35 -5.14
CA ARG A 284 0.84 14.50 -3.87
C ARG A 284 1.74 15.06 -2.77
N VAL A 285 3.05 14.86 -2.89
CA VAL A 285 4.05 15.37 -1.96
C VAL A 285 4.59 16.73 -2.44
N THR A 286 4.92 16.86 -3.73
CA THR A 286 5.60 18.06 -4.23
C THR A 286 4.67 19.24 -4.46
N GLY A 287 3.37 18.97 -4.72
CA GLY A 287 2.49 20.00 -5.24
C GLY A 287 3.08 20.61 -6.52
N HIS A 288 3.15 21.92 -6.60
CA HIS A 288 3.80 22.62 -7.72
C HIS A 288 5.33 22.44 -7.65
N VAL A 289 5.89 21.62 -8.54
CA VAL A 289 7.31 21.24 -8.54
C VAL A 289 8.27 22.43 -8.56
N GLY A 290 7.94 23.48 -9.32
CA GLY A 290 8.79 24.68 -9.43
C GLY A 290 8.95 25.48 -8.12
N SER A 291 8.06 25.28 -7.15
CA SER A 291 8.11 25.91 -5.82
C SER A 291 8.42 24.93 -4.69
N PHE A 292 8.69 23.66 -4.99
CA PHE A 292 9.01 22.66 -3.98
C PHE A 292 10.42 22.85 -3.44
N ALA A 293 10.51 23.02 -2.12
CA ALA A 293 11.78 23.11 -1.38
C ALA A 293 12.82 24.06 -2.02
N PRO A 294 12.48 25.33 -2.30
CA PRO A 294 13.26 26.23 -3.17
C PRO A 294 14.64 26.58 -2.60
N LYS A 295 14.84 26.40 -1.29
CA LYS A 295 16.10 26.71 -0.58
C LYS A 295 17.01 25.47 -0.44
N ALA A 296 16.47 24.27 -0.70
CA ALA A 296 17.12 23.03 -0.36
C ALA A 296 18.08 22.52 -1.45
N LYS A 297 19.21 21.98 -1.03
CA LYS A 297 19.97 21.00 -1.81
C LYS A 297 19.50 19.59 -1.44
N ILE A 298 19.22 18.74 -2.43
CA ILE A 298 18.65 17.42 -2.22
C ILE A 298 19.72 16.36 -2.37
N ILE A 299 19.91 15.54 -1.33
CA ILE A 299 20.60 14.26 -1.37
C ILE A 299 19.54 13.19 -1.62
N HIS A 300 19.70 12.37 -2.65
CA HIS A 300 18.72 11.33 -2.97
C HIS A 300 19.33 9.93 -2.91
N LEU A 301 18.94 9.18 -1.87
CA LEU A 301 19.34 7.80 -1.64
C LEU A 301 18.23 6.89 -2.17
N ASP A 302 18.47 6.21 -3.29
CA ASP A 302 17.48 5.34 -3.91
C ASP A 302 18.14 4.16 -4.62
N ILE A 303 17.46 3.02 -4.62
CA ILE A 303 17.93 1.82 -5.33
C ILE A 303 17.68 1.88 -6.84
N ASP A 304 16.72 2.69 -7.27
CA ASP A 304 16.33 2.83 -8.67
C ASP A 304 16.97 4.08 -9.29
N PRO A 305 17.99 3.94 -10.15
CA PRO A 305 18.63 5.07 -10.79
C PRO A 305 17.67 5.89 -11.69
N ALA A 306 16.56 5.30 -12.14
CA ALA A 306 15.58 5.98 -12.99
C ALA A 306 14.73 7.01 -12.24
N THR A 307 14.68 6.96 -10.91
CA THR A 307 13.97 7.94 -10.08
C THR A 307 14.81 9.19 -9.79
N ILE A 308 16.14 9.08 -9.91
CA ILE A 308 17.06 10.19 -9.60
C ILE A 308 16.86 11.36 -10.59
N SER A 309 16.59 12.52 -10.04
CA SER A 309 16.33 13.77 -10.81
C SER A 309 15.15 13.67 -11.80
N LYS A 310 14.26 12.71 -11.64
CA LYS A 310 13.10 12.54 -12.53
C LYS A 310 12.06 13.66 -12.32
N ILE A 311 11.84 14.08 -11.09
CA ILE A 311 10.83 15.10 -10.74
C ILE A 311 11.51 16.36 -10.19
N VAL A 312 12.41 16.20 -9.21
CA VAL A 312 13.13 17.32 -8.57
C VAL A 312 14.61 17.25 -8.88
N LYS A 313 15.28 18.38 -8.98
CA LYS A 313 16.72 18.42 -9.22
C LYS A 313 17.49 17.92 -8.00
N VAL A 314 18.30 16.89 -8.17
CA VAL A 314 19.12 16.28 -7.12
C VAL A 314 20.53 16.84 -7.16
N ALA A 315 21.07 17.27 -6.00
CA ALA A 315 22.43 17.76 -5.86
C ALA A 315 23.44 16.60 -5.71
N ILE A 316 23.09 15.60 -4.90
CA ILE A 316 23.94 14.41 -4.69
C ILE A 316 23.09 13.15 -4.83
N PRO A 317 23.23 12.40 -5.94
CA PRO A 317 22.64 11.08 -6.08
C PRO A 317 23.49 10.01 -5.39
N VAL A 318 22.86 9.09 -4.65
CA VAL A 318 23.51 7.88 -4.13
C VAL A 318 22.63 6.69 -4.49
N VAL A 319 23.00 5.99 -5.58
CA VAL A 319 22.26 4.81 -6.04
C VAL A 319 22.72 3.60 -5.23
N GLY A 320 21.77 2.91 -4.60
CA GLY A 320 22.02 1.71 -3.80
C GLY A 320 20.87 1.41 -2.84
N ASP A 321 20.98 0.29 -2.15
CA ASP A 321 20.03 -0.09 -1.09
C ASP A 321 20.09 0.88 0.09
N ALA A 322 18.93 1.31 0.58
CA ALA A 322 18.84 2.33 1.62
C ALA A 322 19.55 1.91 2.90
N LYS A 323 19.46 0.65 3.32
CA LYS A 323 20.12 0.14 4.52
C LYS A 323 21.65 0.23 4.40
N ASN A 324 22.19 -0.24 3.29
CA ASN A 324 23.64 -0.23 3.07
C ASN A 324 24.20 1.21 3.06
N ILE A 325 23.47 2.15 2.44
CA ILE A 325 23.88 3.56 2.39
C ILE A 325 23.78 4.19 3.78
N LEU A 326 22.69 3.98 4.51
CA LEU A 326 22.50 4.53 5.86
C LEU A 326 23.55 4.00 6.85
N VAL A 327 23.88 2.69 6.81
CA VAL A 327 24.98 2.11 7.59
C VAL A 327 26.29 2.83 7.32
N ALA A 328 26.59 3.11 6.04
CA ALA A 328 27.83 3.81 5.68
C ALA A 328 27.83 5.28 6.14
N LEU A 329 26.72 5.99 6.00
CA LEU A 329 26.57 7.38 6.49
C LEU A 329 26.68 7.46 8.01
N ASN A 330 26.06 6.54 8.75
CA ASN A 330 26.12 6.50 10.21
C ASN A 330 27.54 6.29 10.76
N LYS A 331 28.43 5.62 10.00
CA LYS A 331 29.84 5.49 10.37
C LYS A 331 30.64 6.79 10.19
N ILE A 332 30.26 7.63 9.23
CA ILE A 332 31.02 8.86 8.88
C ILE A 332 30.52 10.08 9.66
N LEU A 333 29.20 10.11 9.97
CA LEU A 333 28.58 11.23 10.64
C LEU A 333 28.78 11.16 12.16
N GLY A 334 29.10 12.30 12.77
CA GLY A 334 29.14 12.48 14.21
C GLY A 334 27.78 12.94 14.77
N THR A 335 27.72 13.01 16.09
CA THR A 335 26.56 13.59 16.80
C THR A 335 26.48 15.09 16.60
N ARG A 336 25.24 15.58 16.56
CA ARG A 336 24.93 17.00 16.45
C ARG A 336 23.98 17.41 17.60
N GLU A 337 24.23 18.56 18.18
CA GLU A 337 23.38 19.13 19.23
C GLU A 337 22.08 19.69 18.64
N VAL A 338 21.11 19.94 19.52
CA VAL A 338 19.88 20.67 19.22
C VAL A 338 20.23 22.06 18.69
N SER A 339 19.56 22.51 17.67
CA SER A 339 19.82 23.78 16.99
C SER A 339 18.58 24.68 16.98
N GLU A 340 18.77 25.96 16.64
CA GLU A 340 17.65 26.89 16.40
C GLU A 340 16.64 26.34 15.38
N TRP A 341 17.08 25.45 14.48
CA TRP A 341 16.19 24.75 13.55
C TRP A 341 15.21 23.84 14.28
N ASN A 342 15.67 23.06 15.25
CA ASN A 342 14.83 22.20 16.05
C ASN A 342 13.82 23.03 16.88
N GLU A 343 14.25 24.16 17.42
CA GLU A 343 13.35 25.08 18.15
C GLU A 343 12.27 25.63 17.22
N GLN A 344 12.64 26.02 16.00
CA GLN A 344 11.68 26.50 15.00
C GLN A 344 10.68 25.41 14.60
N ILE A 345 11.13 24.17 14.40
CA ILE A 345 10.27 23.02 14.12
C ILE A 345 9.30 22.77 15.29
N ASN A 346 9.79 22.77 16.52
CA ASN A 346 8.95 22.56 17.72
C ASN A 346 7.90 23.68 17.86
N LYS A 347 8.26 24.91 17.52
CA LYS A 347 7.31 26.04 17.51
C LYS A 347 6.19 25.84 16.47
N TRP A 348 6.50 25.31 15.28
CA TRP A 348 5.49 24.99 14.27
C TRP A 348 4.65 23.77 14.63
N LYS A 349 5.25 22.78 15.28
CA LYS A 349 4.58 21.54 15.69
C LYS A 349 3.47 21.80 16.70
N GLY A 350 3.67 22.78 17.60
CA GLY A 350 2.72 23.06 18.68
C GLY A 350 2.43 21.84 19.53
N GLU A 351 1.21 21.76 20.05
CA GLU A 351 0.78 20.59 20.85
C GLU A 351 0.40 19.38 19.99
N ARG A 352 -0.13 19.61 18.79
CA ARG A 352 -0.60 18.57 17.86
C ARG A 352 -0.27 18.89 16.41
N LEU A 353 0.10 17.89 15.63
CA LEU A 353 0.34 18.01 14.18
C LEU A 353 -0.96 18.23 13.39
N PHE A 354 -2.05 17.66 13.85
CA PHE A 354 -3.38 17.73 13.24
C PHE A 354 -4.43 18.01 14.30
N SER A 355 -5.49 18.71 13.91
CA SER A 355 -6.64 19.04 14.78
C SER A 355 -7.94 19.03 13.98
N TYR A 356 -9.04 18.81 14.67
CA TYR A 356 -10.40 18.90 14.11
C TYR A 356 -11.37 19.41 15.17
N LYS A 357 -12.54 19.89 14.74
CA LYS A 357 -13.60 20.34 15.68
C LYS A 357 -14.30 19.15 16.31
N HIS A 358 -14.10 18.94 17.59
CA HIS A 358 -14.78 17.89 18.34
C HIS A 358 -16.31 18.09 18.36
N SER A 359 -17.06 17.00 18.42
CA SER A 359 -18.51 17.01 18.52
C SER A 359 -19.00 15.82 19.36
N GLU A 360 -19.84 16.08 20.34
CA GLU A 360 -20.55 15.02 21.06
C GLU A 360 -21.92 14.69 20.42
N LYS A 361 -22.38 15.55 19.49
CA LYS A 361 -23.68 15.40 18.83
C LYS A 361 -23.62 14.49 17.61
N SER A 362 -22.44 14.35 16.98
CA SER A 362 -22.23 13.55 15.79
C SER A 362 -20.89 12.82 15.87
N ILE A 363 -20.77 11.70 15.17
CA ILE A 363 -19.52 10.94 15.11
C ILE A 363 -18.59 11.63 14.12
N LYS A 364 -17.44 12.10 14.60
CA LYS A 364 -16.35 12.57 13.75
C LYS A 364 -15.49 11.38 13.30
N PRO A 365 -15.15 11.25 12.01
CA PRO A 365 -14.31 10.15 11.53
C PRO A 365 -12.94 10.11 12.21
N GLN A 366 -12.35 11.29 12.48
CA GLN A 366 -11.08 11.42 13.20
C GLN A 366 -11.16 10.80 14.61
N PHE A 367 -12.28 11.02 15.31
CA PHE A 367 -12.51 10.47 16.65
C PHE A 367 -12.52 8.94 16.63
N VAL A 368 -13.18 8.32 15.64
CA VAL A 368 -13.19 6.85 15.50
C VAL A 368 -11.76 6.31 15.35
N ILE A 369 -10.94 6.98 14.54
CA ILE A 369 -9.55 6.58 14.29
C ILE A 369 -8.67 6.79 15.52
N GLU A 370 -8.82 7.91 16.24
CA GLU A 370 -8.11 8.14 17.50
C GLU A 370 -8.47 7.08 18.55
N GLN A 371 -9.76 6.73 18.69
CA GLN A 371 -10.17 5.66 19.61
C GLN A 371 -9.63 4.29 19.19
N ALA A 372 -9.65 3.98 17.89
CA ALA A 372 -9.04 2.75 17.38
C ALA A 372 -7.54 2.70 17.67
N TYR A 373 -6.82 3.83 17.51
CA TYR A 373 -5.40 3.93 17.89
C TYR A 373 -5.20 3.69 19.38
N GLU A 374 -5.92 4.40 20.26
CA GLU A 374 -5.77 4.25 21.72
C GLU A 374 -5.99 2.81 22.20
N MET A 375 -6.93 2.09 21.59
CA MET A 375 -7.24 0.70 21.92
C MET A 375 -6.24 -0.32 21.35
N THR A 376 -5.45 0.08 20.34
CA THR A 376 -4.58 -0.86 19.61
C THR A 376 -3.10 -0.52 19.64
N LYS A 377 -2.69 0.65 20.13
CA LYS A 377 -1.29 1.13 20.15
C LYS A 377 -0.30 0.16 20.81
N ASN A 378 -0.76 -0.65 21.77
CA ASN A 378 0.03 -1.66 22.47
C ASN A 378 -0.18 -3.10 21.95
N LYS A 379 -0.95 -3.30 20.87
CA LYS A 379 -1.37 -4.64 20.39
C LYS A 379 -0.61 -5.14 19.15
N ASP A 380 0.45 -4.50 18.72
CA ASP A 380 1.16 -4.84 17.46
C ASP A 380 0.23 -4.98 16.25
N ALA A 381 -0.71 -4.05 16.11
CA ALA A 381 -1.74 -4.10 15.08
C ALA A 381 -1.18 -3.73 13.69
N ILE A 382 -1.73 -4.35 12.66
CA ILE A 382 -1.55 -3.99 11.24
C ILE A 382 -2.81 -3.26 10.79
N ILE A 383 -2.64 -2.07 10.23
CA ILE A 383 -3.72 -1.22 9.76
C ILE A 383 -3.70 -1.20 8.23
N CYS A 384 -4.72 -1.78 7.64
CA CYS A 384 -4.98 -1.69 6.22
C CYS A 384 -6.02 -0.60 5.96
N THR A 385 -5.91 0.13 4.87
CA THR A 385 -6.93 1.10 4.50
C THR A 385 -7.45 0.85 3.09
N GLU A 386 -8.73 1.12 2.91
CA GLU A 386 -9.28 1.43 1.61
C GLU A 386 -8.80 2.82 1.15
N VAL A 387 -9.21 3.29 -0.03
CA VAL A 387 -8.79 4.59 -0.59
C VAL A 387 -9.92 5.61 -0.52
N GLY A 388 -9.60 6.78 0.04
CA GLY A 388 -10.52 7.90 0.21
C GLY A 388 -10.18 8.78 1.42
N GLN A 389 -11.15 9.54 1.95
CA GLN A 389 -10.96 10.39 3.12
C GLN A 389 -10.49 9.59 4.35
N HIS A 390 -11.05 8.40 4.57
CA HIS A 390 -10.68 7.50 5.67
C HIS A 390 -9.20 7.09 5.63
N GLN A 391 -8.60 6.93 4.45
CA GLN A 391 -7.17 6.69 4.27
C GLN A 391 -6.35 7.87 4.81
N MET A 392 -6.72 9.09 4.44
CA MET A 392 -6.01 10.30 4.87
C MET A 392 -6.18 10.55 6.37
N TRP A 393 -7.40 10.42 6.91
CA TRP A 393 -7.60 10.53 8.35
C TRP A 393 -6.81 9.46 9.12
N THR A 394 -6.72 8.23 8.60
CA THR A 394 -5.88 7.18 9.20
C THR A 394 -4.41 7.58 9.20
N ALA A 395 -3.91 8.10 8.08
CA ALA A 395 -2.52 8.57 7.98
C ALA A 395 -2.21 9.75 8.92
N GLN A 396 -3.20 10.61 9.22
CA GLN A 396 -3.07 11.78 10.08
C GLN A 396 -3.22 11.47 11.58
N TYR A 397 -4.18 10.62 11.96
CA TYR A 397 -4.59 10.44 13.35
C TYR A 397 -4.20 9.09 13.96
N TYR A 398 -3.80 8.09 13.17
CA TYR A 398 -3.24 6.85 13.68
C TYR A 398 -1.70 6.93 13.68
N LYS A 399 -1.07 6.77 14.82
CA LYS A 399 0.40 6.90 14.94
C LYS A 399 1.08 5.56 14.73
N PHE A 400 1.82 5.45 13.64
CA PHE A 400 2.55 4.24 13.28
C PHE A 400 3.95 4.25 13.90
N ALA A 401 4.24 3.27 14.77
CA ALA A 401 5.51 3.18 15.47
C ALA A 401 6.51 2.21 14.82
N ARG A 402 6.04 1.32 13.93
CA ARG A 402 6.85 0.22 13.38
C ARG A 402 6.63 0.06 11.88
N PRO A 403 7.68 -0.40 11.15
CA PRO A 403 7.55 -0.70 9.72
C PRO A 403 6.57 -1.85 9.48
N ARG A 404 5.97 -1.89 8.29
CA ARG A 404 5.03 -2.93 7.83
C ARG A 404 3.72 -3.02 8.62
N THR A 405 3.39 -1.98 9.39
CA THR A 405 2.12 -1.90 10.15
C THR A 405 1.07 -1.00 9.49
N PHE A 406 1.45 -0.27 8.44
CA PHE A 406 0.52 0.49 7.60
C PHE A 406 0.52 -0.07 6.17
N ILE A 407 -0.64 -0.51 5.71
CA ILE A 407 -0.84 -1.13 4.39
C ILE A 407 -1.94 -0.37 3.65
N SER A 408 -1.58 0.25 2.53
CA SER A 408 -2.48 1.12 1.79
C SER A 408 -2.06 1.20 0.32
N SER A 409 -2.98 1.48 -0.59
CA SER A 409 -2.68 1.81 -1.98
C SER A 409 -2.33 3.30 -2.08
N GLY A 410 -1.05 3.62 -2.16
CA GLY A 410 -0.58 5.01 -2.15
C GLY A 410 -0.32 5.58 -3.54
N GLY A 411 0.20 4.78 -4.44
CA GLY A 411 0.62 5.21 -5.78
C GLY A 411 -0.51 5.20 -6.82
N LEU A 412 -1.25 4.11 -6.89
CA LEU A 412 -2.40 3.98 -7.80
C LEU A 412 -3.69 4.53 -7.18
N GLY A 413 -3.86 4.39 -5.87
CA GLY A 413 -5.05 4.87 -5.18
C GLY A 413 -6.27 4.00 -5.45
N THR A 414 -6.13 2.69 -5.34
CA THR A 414 -7.14 1.72 -5.74
C THR A 414 -8.21 1.56 -4.68
N MET A 415 -9.43 2.04 -4.94
CA MET A 415 -10.60 1.68 -4.15
C MET A 415 -10.88 0.17 -4.28
N GLY A 416 -11.20 -0.49 -3.17
CA GLY A 416 -11.36 -1.94 -3.10
C GLY A 416 -10.08 -2.71 -2.76
N PHE A 417 -8.97 -2.00 -2.48
CA PHE A 417 -7.69 -2.59 -2.07
C PHE A 417 -7.72 -3.13 -0.64
N GLY A 418 -8.28 -2.38 0.30
CA GLY A 418 -8.06 -2.57 1.75
C GLY A 418 -8.57 -3.91 2.28
N LEU A 419 -9.78 -4.32 1.89
CA LEU A 419 -10.37 -5.56 2.38
C LEU A 419 -9.56 -6.80 1.98
N PRO A 420 -9.25 -7.04 0.70
CA PRO A 420 -8.41 -8.18 0.32
C PRO A 420 -6.95 -8.05 0.82
N ALA A 421 -6.38 -6.85 0.88
CA ALA A 421 -5.05 -6.65 1.44
C ALA A 421 -4.99 -7.00 2.94
N SER A 422 -6.04 -6.65 3.71
CA SER A 422 -6.14 -7.03 5.12
C SER A 422 -6.25 -8.55 5.31
N MET A 423 -6.94 -9.23 4.40
CA MET A 423 -7.02 -10.68 4.35
C MET A 423 -5.62 -11.30 4.14
N GLY A 424 -4.86 -10.77 3.17
CA GLY A 424 -3.48 -11.16 2.92
C GLY A 424 -2.56 -10.92 4.11
N ALA A 425 -2.65 -9.75 4.75
CA ALA A 425 -1.86 -9.39 5.93
C ALA A 425 -2.17 -10.30 7.15
N ALA A 426 -3.44 -10.64 7.37
CA ALA A 426 -3.83 -11.51 8.47
C ALA A 426 -3.32 -12.95 8.29
N LEU A 427 -3.31 -13.45 7.06
CA LEU A 427 -2.75 -14.76 6.74
C LEU A 427 -1.21 -14.77 6.82
N ALA A 428 -0.58 -13.66 6.47
CA ALA A 428 0.86 -13.46 6.53
C ALA A 428 1.43 -13.37 7.95
N GLN A 429 0.62 -12.88 8.90
CA GLN A 429 1.02 -12.62 10.28
C GLN A 429 -0.01 -13.22 11.26
N PRO A 430 -0.09 -14.56 11.37
CA PRO A 430 -1.03 -15.22 12.28
C PRO A 430 -0.85 -14.73 13.72
N GLY A 431 -1.97 -14.45 14.38
CA GLY A 431 -1.97 -13.96 15.76
C GLY A 431 -1.85 -12.44 15.93
N LYS A 432 -1.52 -11.68 14.88
CA LYS A 432 -1.58 -10.22 14.92
C LYS A 432 -2.99 -9.71 14.70
N LEU A 433 -3.33 -8.62 15.36
CA LEU A 433 -4.56 -7.90 15.12
C LEU A 433 -4.47 -7.15 13.78
N VAL A 434 -5.39 -7.42 12.87
CA VAL A 434 -5.46 -6.72 11.58
C VAL A 434 -6.76 -5.94 11.47
N LEU A 435 -6.65 -4.63 11.26
CA LEU A 435 -7.77 -3.73 11.04
C LEU A 435 -7.82 -3.33 9.57
N ASN A 436 -9.02 -3.31 8.98
CA ASN A 436 -9.30 -2.65 7.71
C ASN A 436 -10.13 -1.39 7.98
N ILE A 437 -9.58 -0.20 7.71
CA ILE A 437 -10.30 1.07 7.83
C ILE A 437 -10.80 1.45 6.44
N ALA A 438 -12.11 1.48 6.28
CA ALA A 438 -12.79 1.61 5.01
C ALA A 438 -13.79 2.77 4.99
N GLY A 439 -14.04 3.31 3.81
CA GLY A 439 -15.23 4.10 3.52
C GLY A 439 -16.32 3.21 2.93
N ASP A 440 -17.56 3.63 3.10
CA ASP A 440 -18.74 2.90 2.61
C ASP A 440 -18.76 2.71 1.09
N GLY A 441 -18.23 3.66 0.33
CA GLY A 441 -18.11 3.51 -1.13
C GLY A 441 -17.01 2.57 -1.57
N SER A 442 -15.84 2.65 -0.92
CA SER A 442 -14.65 1.88 -1.31
C SER A 442 -14.78 0.40 -0.97
N ILE A 443 -15.30 0.06 0.23
CA ILE A 443 -15.47 -1.33 0.68
C ILE A 443 -16.35 -2.15 -0.26
N GLN A 444 -17.30 -1.51 -0.95
CA GLN A 444 -18.23 -2.20 -1.84
C GLN A 444 -17.55 -2.78 -3.09
N MET A 445 -16.36 -2.29 -3.47
CA MET A 445 -15.70 -2.72 -4.71
C MET A 445 -15.13 -4.15 -4.64
N ASN A 446 -14.82 -4.66 -3.43
CA ASN A 446 -14.41 -6.05 -3.21
C ASN A 446 -15.16 -6.68 -2.02
N ILE A 447 -16.38 -6.23 -1.75
CA ILE A 447 -17.17 -6.65 -0.59
C ILE A 447 -17.50 -8.14 -0.58
N GLN A 448 -17.52 -8.80 -1.74
CA GLN A 448 -17.72 -10.24 -1.89
C GLN A 448 -16.63 -11.07 -1.16
N GLU A 449 -15.48 -10.47 -0.85
CA GLU A 449 -14.42 -11.15 -0.10
C GLU A 449 -14.77 -11.36 1.39
N LEU A 450 -15.88 -10.80 1.87
CA LEU A 450 -16.46 -11.20 3.15
C LEU A 450 -16.75 -12.71 3.19
N ALA A 451 -17.14 -13.32 2.05
CA ALA A 451 -17.27 -14.78 1.94
C ALA A 451 -15.94 -15.50 2.15
N THR A 452 -14.85 -15.00 1.55
CA THR A 452 -13.51 -15.56 1.70
C THR A 452 -13.03 -15.46 3.15
N ILE A 453 -13.24 -14.31 3.77
CA ILE A 453 -12.90 -14.04 5.17
C ILE A 453 -13.69 -14.99 6.10
N SER A 454 -14.99 -15.10 5.92
CA SER A 454 -15.86 -15.94 6.75
C SER A 454 -15.49 -17.43 6.67
N ILE A 455 -15.41 -17.97 5.44
CA ILE A 455 -15.14 -19.40 5.22
C ILE A 455 -13.76 -19.81 5.75
N ASN A 456 -12.75 -18.95 5.59
CA ASN A 456 -11.39 -19.20 6.09
C ASN A 456 -11.19 -18.74 7.55
N ARG A 457 -12.20 -18.18 8.21
CA ARG A 457 -12.14 -17.62 9.56
C ARG A 457 -10.98 -16.66 9.76
N ILE A 458 -10.77 -15.76 8.79
CA ILE A 458 -9.67 -14.78 8.84
C ILE A 458 -10.07 -13.64 9.80
N PRO A 459 -9.33 -13.38 10.89
CA PRO A 459 -9.76 -12.51 11.97
C PRO A 459 -9.53 -11.02 11.68
N VAL A 460 -10.02 -10.53 10.54
CA VAL A 460 -9.94 -9.12 10.16
C VAL A 460 -11.03 -8.31 10.85
N LYS A 461 -10.68 -7.17 11.45
CA LYS A 461 -11.59 -6.20 12.06
C LYS A 461 -11.83 -5.06 11.09
N ILE A 462 -13.04 -4.94 10.57
CA ILE A 462 -13.41 -4.00 9.52
C ILE A 462 -14.14 -2.82 10.15
N ILE A 463 -13.56 -1.62 10.03
CA ILE A 463 -14.12 -0.34 10.49
C ILE A 463 -14.60 0.41 9.27
N ILE A 464 -15.91 0.60 9.13
CA ILE A 464 -16.51 1.33 8.02
C ILE A 464 -16.93 2.72 8.49
N LEU A 465 -16.25 3.75 7.98
CA LEU A 465 -16.65 5.15 8.17
C LEU A 465 -17.69 5.50 7.09
N ASN A 466 -18.95 5.35 7.45
CA ASN A 466 -20.07 5.55 6.53
C ASN A 466 -20.52 7.02 6.56
N ASN A 467 -20.18 7.77 5.51
CA ASN A 467 -20.64 9.14 5.27
C ASN A 467 -21.64 9.26 4.14
N GLU A 468 -22.02 8.13 3.51
CA GLU A 468 -22.99 8.02 2.42
C GLU A 468 -22.58 8.74 1.12
N TYR A 469 -21.28 9.02 0.97
CA TYR A 469 -20.70 9.70 -0.17
C TYR A 469 -19.42 9.03 -0.67
N LEU A 470 -19.08 9.26 -1.93
CA LEU A 470 -17.71 9.20 -2.40
C LEU A 470 -16.97 10.42 -1.83
N GLY A 471 -16.58 10.32 -0.55
CA GLY A 471 -16.26 11.46 0.30
C GLY A 471 -15.13 12.35 -0.22
N MET A 472 -14.03 11.77 -0.76
CA MET A 472 -12.93 12.55 -1.31
C MET A 472 -13.35 13.30 -2.58
N VAL A 473 -14.14 12.68 -3.46
CA VAL A 473 -14.67 13.34 -4.68
C VAL A 473 -15.65 14.46 -4.29
N ARG A 474 -16.54 14.17 -3.32
CA ARG A 474 -17.43 15.20 -2.75
C ARG A 474 -16.64 16.39 -2.20
N GLN A 475 -15.57 16.15 -1.44
CA GLN A 475 -14.71 17.22 -0.89
C GLN A 475 -14.15 18.12 -1.99
N TRP A 476 -13.70 17.55 -3.11
CA TRP A 476 -13.22 18.34 -4.26
C TRP A 476 -14.34 19.16 -4.89
N GLN A 477 -15.55 18.59 -5.02
CA GLN A 477 -16.72 19.32 -5.51
C GLN A 477 -17.13 20.44 -4.54
N ASP A 478 -17.00 20.21 -3.24
CA ASP A 478 -17.28 21.19 -2.19
C ASP A 478 -16.33 22.39 -2.27
N LEU A 479 -15.04 22.13 -2.37
CA LEU A 479 -14.00 23.16 -2.27
C LEU A 479 -13.71 23.90 -3.59
N PHE A 480 -13.90 23.24 -4.75
CA PHE A 480 -13.41 23.75 -6.03
C PHE A 480 -14.47 23.84 -7.14
N TRP A 481 -15.69 23.34 -6.89
CA TRP A 481 -16.76 23.25 -7.92
C TRP A 481 -18.11 23.75 -7.40
N ASP A 482 -18.11 24.82 -6.61
CA ASP A 482 -19.31 25.52 -6.11
C ASP A 482 -20.38 24.57 -5.51
N LYS A 483 -19.93 23.52 -4.82
CA LYS A 483 -20.79 22.48 -4.19
C LYS A 483 -21.72 21.77 -5.18
N ARG A 484 -21.29 21.67 -6.43
CA ARG A 484 -22.04 20.94 -7.46
C ARG A 484 -21.79 19.43 -7.33
N TYR A 485 -22.47 18.80 -6.39
CA TYR A 485 -22.32 17.38 -6.05
C TYR A 485 -22.94 16.50 -7.13
N SER A 486 -22.16 16.12 -8.15
CA SER A 486 -22.60 15.24 -9.23
C SER A 486 -22.08 13.83 -9.00
N SER A 487 -23.02 12.87 -8.92
CA SER A 487 -22.72 11.42 -8.83
C SER A 487 -21.83 11.00 -7.66
N THR A 488 -21.84 11.74 -6.55
CA THR A 488 -21.06 11.44 -5.35
C THR A 488 -21.87 10.98 -4.16
N CYS A 489 -23.18 11.28 -4.12
CA CYS A 489 -24.10 10.76 -3.12
C CYS A 489 -24.44 9.29 -3.43
N LEU A 490 -24.23 8.40 -2.46
CA LEU A 490 -24.49 6.96 -2.62
C LEU A 490 -25.95 6.57 -2.31
N ARG A 491 -26.79 7.50 -1.85
CA ARG A 491 -28.23 7.27 -1.63
C ARG A 491 -29.09 7.45 -2.87
N GLY A 492 -28.73 8.39 -3.74
CA GLY A 492 -29.62 8.80 -4.79
C GLY A 492 -28.96 8.97 -6.15
N GLY A 493 -29.63 8.51 -7.17
CA GLY A 493 -29.28 8.75 -8.56
C GLY A 493 -29.93 10.02 -9.12
N PHE A 494 -30.48 9.94 -10.32
CA PHE A 494 -31.09 11.03 -11.12
C PHE A 494 -32.21 11.85 -10.43
N LEU A 495 -32.73 11.37 -9.30
CA LEU A 495 -33.87 11.99 -8.61
C LEU A 495 -33.49 13.11 -7.63
N CYS A 496 -32.18 13.34 -7.39
CA CYS A 496 -31.72 14.32 -6.40
C CYS A 496 -31.20 15.63 -7.00
N LYS A 497 -31.91 16.22 -7.96
CA LYS A 497 -31.49 17.50 -8.57
C LYS A 497 -31.35 18.64 -7.56
N ASP A 498 -32.08 18.58 -6.44
CA ASP A 498 -32.10 19.60 -5.38
C ASP A 498 -31.65 19.00 -4.02
N CYS A 499 -30.67 18.12 -4.03
CA CYS A 499 -30.20 17.43 -2.83
C CYS A 499 -29.64 18.42 -1.80
N LYS A 500 -30.25 18.48 -0.62
CA LYS A 500 -29.82 19.28 0.54
C LYS A 500 -28.93 18.49 1.51
N GLY A 501 -28.42 17.34 1.08
CA GLY A 501 -27.60 16.44 1.90
C GLY A 501 -28.37 15.25 2.50
N PRO A 502 -27.67 14.29 3.14
CA PRO A 502 -28.23 13.02 3.62
C PRO A 502 -29.37 13.19 4.63
N GLY A 503 -29.28 14.19 5.53
CA GLY A 503 -30.30 14.47 6.55
C GLY A 503 -31.68 14.83 5.99
N HIS A 504 -31.78 15.22 4.71
CA HIS A 504 -33.02 15.57 4.02
C HIS A 504 -33.44 14.53 2.99
N CYS A 505 -32.65 13.47 2.78
CA CYS A 505 -32.92 12.46 1.77
C CYS A 505 -33.96 11.44 2.26
N LYS A 506 -35.04 11.27 1.50
CA LYS A 506 -36.08 10.26 1.78
C LYS A 506 -35.70 8.86 1.30
N VAL A 507 -34.65 8.73 0.48
CA VAL A 507 -34.18 7.46 -0.04
C VAL A 507 -33.37 6.78 1.07
N LYS A 508 -33.71 5.51 1.37
CA LYS A 508 -32.96 4.70 2.32
C LYS A 508 -31.56 4.40 1.76
N TYR A 509 -30.53 4.57 2.59
CA TYR A 509 -29.18 4.14 2.21
C TYR A 509 -29.10 2.62 2.13
N VAL A 510 -28.41 2.11 1.12
CA VAL A 510 -28.10 0.71 0.92
C VAL A 510 -26.65 0.58 0.44
N PRO A 511 -25.90 -0.47 0.85
CA PRO A 511 -26.36 -1.61 1.65
C PRO A 511 -26.46 -1.30 3.15
N ASP A 512 -27.20 -2.12 3.88
CA ASP A 512 -27.10 -2.21 5.35
C ASP A 512 -25.92 -3.11 5.70
N PHE A 513 -24.79 -2.52 6.11
CA PHE A 513 -23.54 -3.25 6.34
C PHE A 513 -23.61 -4.24 7.49
N VAL A 514 -24.44 -3.99 8.51
CA VAL A 514 -24.65 -4.94 9.62
C VAL A 514 -25.34 -6.19 9.12
N ARG A 515 -26.47 -6.04 8.44
CA ARG A 515 -27.19 -7.19 7.85
C ARG A 515 -26.37 -7.91 6.80
N LEU A 516 -25.57 -7.18 6.04
CA LEU A 516 -24.65 -7.77 5.08
C LEU A 516 -23.59 -8.63 5.78
N ALA A 517 -22.96 -8.15 6.84
CA ALA A 517 -22.02 -8.94 7.64
C ALA A 517 -22.68 -10.21 8.20
N GLU A 518 -23.88 -10.07 8.78
CA GLU A 518 -24.66 -11.20 9.30
C GLU A 518 -24.98 -12.24 8.21
N SER A 519 -25.27 -11.82 6.98
CA SER A 519 -25.52 -12.73 5.85
C SER A 519 -24.29 -13.58 5.46
N TYR A 520 -23.09 -13.08 5.80
CA TYR A 520 -21.82 -13.82 5.68
C TYR A 520 -21.40 -14.51 6.99
N SER A 521 -22.27 -14.58 8.00
CA SER A 521 -21.97 -15.12 9.33
C SER A 521 -20.80 -14.41 10.04
N ILE A 522 -20.68 -13.10 9.82
CA ILE A 522 -19.70 -12.20 10.44
C ILE A 522 -20.43 -11.31 11.44
N LEU A 523 -19.82 -11.04 12.60
CA LEU A 523 -20.35 -10.11 13.59
C LEU A 523 -20.52 -8.72 12.98
N GLY A 524 -21.74 -8.19 12.95
CA GLY A 524 -22.07 -6.85 12.49
C GLY A 524 -22.44 -5.93 13.66
N LEU A 525 -21.81 -4.77 13.75
CA LEU A 525 -22.04 -3.77 14.79
C LEU A 525 -22.21 -2.39 14.17
N ARG A 526 -23.00 -1.52 14.81
CA ARG A 526 -23.23 -0.15 14.32
C ARG A 526 -23.22 0.87 15.46
N ALA A 527 -22.52 1.98 15.26
CA ALA A 527 -22.59 3.18 16.06
C ALA A 527 -23.25 4.32 15.26
N THR A 528 -24.30 4.93 15.83
CA THR A 528 -24.99 6.10 15.25
C THR A 528 -24.87 7.35 16.11
N LYS A 529 -24.37 7.21 17.34
CA LYS A 529 -24.14 8.30 18.29
C LYS A 529 -22.70 8.28 18.76
N HIS A 530 -22.16 9.43 19.11
CA HIS A 530 -20.80 9.57 19.63
C HIS A 530 -20.51 8.62 20.81
N ALA A 531 -21.46 8.48 21.74
CA ALA A 531 -21.31 7.60 22.91
C ALA A 531 -21.20 6.10 22.57
N ASP A 532 -21.66 5.68 21.37
CA ASP A 532 -21.63 4.28 20.95
C ASP A 532 -20.25 3.87 20.35
N VAL A 533 -19.38 4.83 20.04
CA VAL A 533 -18.11 4.57 19.31
C VAL A 533 -17.22 3.63 20.09
N VAL A 534 -16.92 3.96 21.36
CA VAL A 534 -16.05 3.14 22.22
C VAL A 534 -16.64 1.75 22.49
N PRO A 535 -17.92 1.60 22.88
CA PRO A 535 -18.55 0.29 23.04
C PRO A 535 -18.48 -0.60 21.77
N VAL A 536 -18.79 -0.04 20.60
CA VAL A 536 -18.76 -0.78 19.33
C VAL A 536 -17.32 -1.21 18.97
N LEU A 537 -16.34 -0.33 19.12
CA LEU A 537 -14.94 -0.68 18.93
C LEU A 537 -14.49 -1.79 19.90
N THR A 538 -14.82 -1.67 21.17
CA THR A 538 -14.46 -2.68 22.18
C THR A 538 -15.02 -4.04 21.82
N GLN A 539 -16.33 -4.12 21.57
CA GLN A 539 -16.98 -5.38 21.23
C GLN A 539 -16.42 -6.00 19.94
N GLY A 540 -16.17 -5.17 18.91
CA GLY A 540 -15.63 -5.65 17.62
C GLY A 540 -14.17 -6.11 17.73
N LEU A 541 -13.32 -5.36 18.45
CA LEU A 541 -11.90 -5.68 18.61
C LEU A 541 -11.66 -6.90 19.50
N GLU A 542 -12.54 -7.15 20.46
CA GLU A 542 -12.45 -8.27 21.42
C GLU A 542 -13.16 -9.53 20.92
N SER A 543 -13.97 -9.44 19.85
CA SER A 543 -14.67 -10.61 19.31
C SER A 543 -13.70 -11.65 18.74
N ASP A 544 -14.07 -12.92 18.87
CA ASP A 544 -13.39 -13.99 18.17
C ASP A 544 -13.76 -13.96 16.68
N GLY A 545 -12.75 -14.03 15.80
CA GLY A 545 -12.96 -14.03 14.35
C GLY A 545 -13.18 -12.63 13.72
N PRO A 546 -13.72 -12.57 12.49
CA PRO A 546 -13.95 -11.31 11.78
C PRO A 546 -15.13 -10.53 12.38
N ALA A 547 -15.06 -9.19 12.27
CA ALA A 547 -16.14 -8.29 12.66
C ALA A 547 -16.23 -7.10 11.72
N VAL A 548 -17.45 -6.65 11.43
CA VAL A 548 -17.76 -5.42 10.70
C VAL A 548 -18.35 -4.42 11.69
N MET A 549 -17.70 -3.28 11.83
CA MET A 549 -18.09 -2.17 12.70
C MET A 549 -18.40 -0.95 11.83
N GLU A 550 -19.65 -0.59 11.70
CA GLU A 550 -20.11 0.56 10.93
C GLU A 550 -20.29 1.77 11.84
N PHE A 551 -19.71 2.91 11.44
CA PHE A 551 -19.86 4.19 12.12
C PHE A 551 -20.51 5.20 11.19
N ALA A 552 -21.72 5.66 11.53
CA ALA A 552 -22.42 6.71 10.80
C ALA A 552 -21.76 8.06 11.11
N VAL A 553 -20.77 8.44 10.32
CA VAL A 553 -19.97 9.65 10.55
C VAL A 553 -20.59 10.87 9.90
N THR A 554 -20.14 12.07 10.31
CA THR A 554 -20.55 13.36 9.74
C THR A 554 -20.31 13.37 8.23
N PRO A 555 -21.36 13.50 7.38
CA PRO A 555 -21.22 13.40 5.93
C PRO A 555 -20.41 14.53 5.28
N GLU A 556 -20.46 15.72 5.86
CA GLU A 556 -19.82 16.94 5.34
C GLU A 556 -18.37 17.12 5.78
N GLU A 557 -17.84 16.20 6.58
CA GLU A 557 -16.47 16.29 7.06
C GLU A 557 -15.47 16.25 5.91
N ASN A 558 -14.52 17.19 5.92
CA ASN A 558 -13.45 17.27 4.92
C ASN A 558 -12.10 16.94 5.58
N VAL A 559 -11.17 16.45 4.78
CA VAL A 559 -9.78 16.21 5.21
C VAL A 559 -9.00 17.51 5.14
N PHE A 560 -8.55 18.00 6.28
CA PHE A 560 -7.66 19.18 6.38
C PHE A 560 -6.39 18.80 7.16
N PRO A 561 -5.26 19.51 6.91
CA PRO A 561 -5.03 20.49 5.85
C PRO A 561 -5.16 19.89 4.45
N MET A 562 -5.43 20.75 3.45
CA MET A 562 -5.47 20.33 2.05
C MET A 562 -4.79 21.38 1.15
N VAL A 563 -3.73 20.99 0.48
CA VAL A 563 -3.12 21.80 -0.57
C VAL A 563 -3.86 21.58 -1.87
N PRO A 564 -4.44 22.63 -2.51
CA PRO A 564 -5.08 22.46 -3.81
C PRO A 564 -4.10 21.97 -4.87
N ALA A 565 -4.59 21.11 -5.79
CA ALA A 565 -3.76 20.54 -6.84
C ALA A 565 -3.02 21.63 -7.64
N GLY A 566 -1.71 21.44 -7.86
CA GLY A 566 -0.87 22.38 -8.59
C GLY A 566 -0.47 23.65 -7.82
N LYS A 567 -0.83 23.78 -6.55
CA LYS A 567 -0.38 24.88 -5.68
C LYS A 567 0.89 24.50 -4.91
N PRO A 568 1.67 25.50 -4.45
CA PRO A 568 2.76 25.30 -3.50
C PRO A 568 2.29 24.62 -2.20
N ILE A 569 3.12 23.77 -1.61
CA ILE A 569 2.73 22.95 -0.42
C ILE A 569 2.51 23.77 0.86
N ASP A 570 2.98 25.01 0.92
CA ASP A 570 2.74 25.96 2.01
C ASP A 570 1.40 26.72 1.90
N GLN A 571 0.67 26.52 0.79
CA GLN A 571 -0.64 27.14 0.56
C GLN A 571 -1.79 26.15 0.87
N ALA A 572 -1.72 25.52 2.04
CA ALA A 572 -2.77 24.62 2.48
C ALA A 572 -4.02 25.36 2.93
N LEU A 573 -5.18 24.86 2.54
CA LEU A 573 -6.47 25.18 3.14
C LEU A 573 -6.55 24.52 4.51
N GLU A 574 -7.11 25.23 5.48
CA GLU A 574 -7.36 24.73 6.84
C GLU A 574 -8.86 24.81 7.16
N GLU A 575 -9.32 24.04 8.12
CA GLU A 575 -10.68 24.18 8.64
C GLU A 575 -10.77 25.52 9.37
N LEU A 576 -11.69 26.41 8.94
CA LEU A 576 -11.93 27.72 9.52
C LEU A 576 -12.72 27.61 10.83
#